data_92c773cac303b26613511a4324ad3b5c
#
_entry.id   92c773cac303b26613511a4324ad3b5c
#
_cell.length_a   1.000
_cell.length_b   1.000
_cell.length_c   1.000
_cell.angle_alpha   90.00
_cell.angle_beta   90.00
_cell.angle_gamma   90.00
#
_symmetry.space_group_name_H-M   'P 1'
#
loop_
_entity.id
_entity.type
_entity.pdbx_description
1 polymer ?
#
loop_
_entity_poly.entity_id
_entity_poly.type
_entity_poly.pdbx_seq_one_letter_code
_entity_poly.pdbx_strand_id
1 'polypeptide(L)'
;MLAFFFELKKSGNFIQLNYFKYMRLGFIGSGEITKAVILGITKSKIKYKKILISKRNNKTSRYLKKINKRVKISSNNQFIINNSDWIFLAITPNVGKKILKNLKFKKNKTIISFISTIKLKELKILTNRNATIVRAIPLPPISMMKGPIPLFPKNTKVTKFFNNIGDSIEINNETSSLNFWATSSLMAPYYELLLEVSKWLQKKGLKKSYAQKYVVSLFSALSDAAVMRSNKDLKLLVKTSQTPKGLNEESLKFLKKKGFYKQLNFSLEKILKRLK
;
A
#
# COMPACT_ATOMS: atom_id res chain seq x y z
N MET A 1 -26.52 31.21 -9.94
CA MET A 1 -25.11 30.79 -10.06
C MET A 1 -24.75 29.61 -9.14
N LEU A 2 -25.25 29.49 -7.93
CA LEU A 2 -25.03 28.33 -7.03
C LEU A 2 -25.65 27.01 -7.51
N ALA A 3 -26.79 27.02 -8.16
CA ALA A 3 -27.46 25.82 -8.66
C ALA A 3 -26.68 25.13 -9.79
N PHE A 4 -26.03 25.90 -10.67
CA PHE A 4 -25.22 25.37 -11.77
C PHE A 4 -23.94 24.65 -11.30
N PHE A 5 -23.35 25.09 -10.19
CA PHE A 5 -22.19 24.40 -9.59
C PHE A 5 -22.56 23.08 -8.90
N PHE A 6 -23.80 22.94 -8.44
CA PHE A 6 -24.30 21.70 -7.82
C PHE A 6 -24.59 20.61 -8.87
N GLU A 7 -25.05 21.01 -10.07
CA GLU A 7 -25.29 20.05 -11.16
C GLU A 7 -24.00 19.53 -11.80
N LEU A 8 -22.96 20.36 -11.94
CA LEU A 8 -21.66 19.92 -12.44
C LEU A 8 -20.95 18.95 -11.49
N LYS A 9 -21.14 19.06 -10.16
CA LYS A 9 -20.67 18.08 -9.19
C LYS A 9 -21.42 16.74 -9.29
N LYS A 10 -22.71 16.77 -9.60
CA LYS A 10 -23.52 15.53 -9.81
C LYS A 10 -23.12 14.82 -11.11
N SER A 11 -22.93 15.52 -12.20
CA SER A 11 -22.56 14.92 -13.49
C SER A 11 -21.15 14.31 -13.47
N GLY A 12 -20.18 14.97 -12.84
CA GLY A 12 -18.82 14.46 -12.69
C GLY A 12 -18.75 13.15 -11.87
N ASN A 13 -19.55 13.05 -10.80
CA ASN A 13 -19.64 11.84 -9.98
C ASN A 13 -20.36 10.69 -10.69
N PHE A 14 -21.35 10.96 -11.55
CA PHE A 14 -22.10 9.94 -12.29
C PHE A 14 -21.24 9.27 -13.37
N ILE A 15 -20.46 10.04 -14.11
CA ILE A 15 -19.51 9.53 -15.13
C ILE A 15 -18.41 8.71 -14.45
N GLN A 16 -17.92 9.14 -13.29
CA GLN A 16 -16.87 8.46 -12.55
C GLN A 16 -17.34 7.12 -11.95
N LEU A 17 -18.57 7.05 -11.43
CA LEU A 17 -19.18 5.83 -10.90
C LEU A 17 -19.44 4.78 -12.01
N ASN A 18 -19.75 5.20 -13.23
CA ASN A 18 -20.01 4.30 -14.36
C ASN A 18 -18.73 3.72 -14.96
N TYR A 19 -17.59 4.42 -14.93
CA TYR A 19 -16.33 3.93 -15.49
C TYR A 19 -15.84 2.64 -14.81
N PHE A 20 -15.93 2.56 -13.47
CA PHE A 20 -15.52 1.39 -12.71
C PHE A 20 -16.54 0.25 -12.72
N LYS A 21 -17.81 0.51 -13.02
CA LYS A 21 -18.90 -0.49 -12.98
C LYS A 21 -18.68 -1.70 -13.89
N TYR A 22 -18.00 -1.50 -15.01
CA TYR A 22 -17.74 -2.53 -16.01
C TYR A 22 -16.33 -3.08 -15.99
N MET A 23 -15.46 -2.55 -15.13
CA MET A 23 -14.04 -2.89 -15.10
C MET A 23 -13.82 -4.32 -14.61
N ARG A 24 -12.99 -5.04 -15.34
CA ARG A 24 -12.52 -6.39 -15.00
C ARG A 24 -11.10 -6.29 -14.47
N LEU A 25 -10.87 -6.77 -13.24
CA LEU A 25 -9.59 -6.72 -12.56
C LEU A 25 -8.91 -8.08 -12.63
N GLY A 26 -7.63 -8.13 -12.96
CA GLY A 26 -6.84 -9.36 -13.01
C GLY A 26 -5.61 -9.25 -12.12
N PHE A 27 -5.37 -10.24 -11.28
CA PHE A 27 -4.22 -10.30 -10.40
C PHE A 27 -3.31 -11.47 -10.78
N ILE A 28 -2.08 -11.16 -11.21
CA ILE A 28 -1.02 -12.13 -11.39
C ILE A 28 -0.24 -12.22 -10.08
N GLY A 29 -0.49 -13.30 -9.35
CA GLY A 29 -0.06 -13.49 -7.97
C GLY A 29 -1.24 -13.48 -7.01
N SER A 30 -1.18 -14.34 -5.98
CA SER A 30 -2.21 -14.50 -4.95
C SER A 30 -1.61 -14.52 -3.54
N GLY A 31 -0.57 -13.68 -3.32
CA GLY A 31 0.08 -13.49 -2.02
C GLY A 31 -0.70 -12.54 -1.09
N GLU A 32 -0.08 -12.19 0.05
CA GLU A 32 -0.71 -11.35 1.08
C GLU A 32 -1.09 -9.96 0.57
N ILE A 33 -0.28 -9.35 -0.30
CA ILE A 33 -0.61 -8.03 -0.86
C ILE A 33 -1.82 -8.09 -1.80
N THR A 34 -1.95 -9.16 -2.61
CA THR A 34 -3.15 -9.39 -3.42
C THR A 34 -4.39 -9.52 -2.54
N LYS A 35 -4.27 -10.30 -1.46
CA LYS A 35 -5.35 -10.46 -0.47
C LYS A 35 -5.75 -9.11 0.12
N ALA A 36 -4.78 -8.33 0.58
CA ALA A 36 -5.04 -7.03 1.20
C ALA A 36 -5.73 -6.05 0.23
N VAL A 37 -5.23 -5.94 -1.01
CA VAL A 37 -5.83 -5.05 -2.02
C VAL A 37 -7.25 -5.50 -2.39
N ILE A 38 -7.50 -6.80 -2.59
CA ILE A 38 -8.84 -7.30 -2.92
C ILE A 38 -9.81 -7.10 -1.74
N LEU A 39 -9.36 -7.27 -0.50
CA LEU A 39 -10.17 -6.96 0.69
C LEU A 39 -10.54 -5.46 0.74
N GLY A 40 -9.58 -4.57 0.49
CA GLY A 40 -9.83 -3.14 0.40
C GLY A 40 -10.84 -2.81 -0.70
N ILE A 41 -10.65 -3.34 -1.91
CA ILE A 41 -11.60 -3.18 -3.03
C ILE A 41 -13.01 -3.68 -2.65
N THR A 42 -13.09 -4.83 -1.98
CA THR A 42 -14.38 -5.43 -1.59
C THR A 42 -15.15 -4.57 -0.59
N LYS A 43 -14.44 -3.89 0.32
CA LYS A 43 -15.03 -3.00 1.34
C LYS A 43 -15.31 -1.59 0.81
N SER A 44 -14.65 -1.18 -0.27
CA SER A 44 -14.72 0.16 -0.83
C SER A 44 -15.95 0.39 -1.71
N LYS A 45 -16.10 1.65 -2.17
CA LYS A 45 -17.12 2.05 -3.15
C LYS A 45 -16.74 1.72 -4.60
N ILE A 46 -15.58 1.10 -4.85
CA ILE A 46 -15.15 0.72 -6.20
C ILE A 46 -16.13 -0.28 -6.80
N LYS A 47 -16.67 0.06 -7.98
CA LYS A 47 -17.55 -0.83 -8.74
C LYS A 47 -16.75 -1.56 -9.82
N TYR A 48 -16.88 -2.89 -9.86
CA TYR A 48 -16.21 -3.74 -10.83
C TYR A 48 -17.12 -4.91 -11.22
N LYS A 49 -16.88 -5.49 -12.40
CA LYS A 49 -17.64 -6.63 -12.92
C LYS A 49 -17.17 -7.96 -12.30
N LYS A 50 -15.86 -8.21 -12.32
CA LYS A 50 -15.24 -9.41 -11.78
C LYS A 50 -13.78 -9.17 -11.42
N ILE A 51 -13.24 -10.04 -10.55
CA ILE A 51 -11.81 -10.11 -10.21
C ILE A 51 -11.31 -11.51 -10.60
N LEU A 52 -10.29 -11.59 -11.44
CA LEU A 52 -9.60 -12.82 -11.79
C LEU A 52 -8.29 -12.89 -11.01
N ILE A 53 -8.00 -14.03 -10.36
CA ILE A 53 -6.77 -14.20 -9.57
C ILE A 53 -6.04 -15.49 -9.91
N SER A 54 -4.71 -15.48 -9.86
CA SER A 54 -3.89 -16.67 -10.05
C SER A 54 -4.13 -17.72 -8.95
N LYS A 55 -4.10 -18.99 -9.32
CA LYS A 55 -4.26 -20.12 -8.39
C LYS A 55 -3.06 -20.36 -7.46
N ARG A 56 -1.90 -19.72 -7.66
CA ARG A 56 -0.60 -20.06 -7.06
C ARG A 56 -0.64 -20.29 -5.54
N ASN A 57 -1.28 -19.39 -4.76
CA ASN A 57 -1.54 -19.60 -3.33
C ASN A 57 -2.98 -20.06 -3.15
N ASN A 58 -3.19 -21.39 -3.04
CA ASN A 58 -4.52 -21.98 -2.93
C ASN A 58 -5.29 -21.50 -1.70
N LYS A 59 -4.63 -21.30 -0.54
CA LYS A 59 -5.27 -20.85 0.70
C LYS A 59 -5.85 -19.45 0.51
N THR A 60 -5.04 -18.51 0.04
CA THR A 60 -5.47 -17.13 -0.21
C THR A 60 -6.54 -17.04 -1.30
N SER A 61 -6.34 -17.72 -2.43
CA SER A 61 -7.29 -17.64 -3.54
C SER A 61 -8.65 -18.24 -3.21
N ARG A 62 -8.70 -19.37 -2.51
CA ARG A 62 -9.95 -19.98 -2.02
C ARG A 62 -10.66 -19.10 -1.00
N TYR A 63 -9.91 -18.52 -0.05
CA TYR A 63 -10.45 -17.57 0.92
C TYR A 63 -11.13 -16.39 0.23
N LEU A 64 -10.43 -15.73 -0.73
CA LEU A 64 -10.97 -14.59 -1.46
C LEU A 64 -12.21 -14.94 -2.28
N LYS A 65 -12.24 -16.13 -2.93
CA LYS A 65 -13.42 -16.62 -3.65
C LYS A 65 -14.60 -16.86 -2.71
N LYS A 66 -14.35 -17.36 -1.48
CA LYS A 66 -15.39 -17.60 -0.47
C LYS A 66 -16.07 -16.31 -0.03
N ILE A 67 -15.29 -15.26 0.25
CA ILE A 67 -15.81 -14.00 0.78
C ILE A 67 -16.37 -13.05 -0.29
N ASN A 68 -16.05 -13.28 -1.57
CA ASN A 68 -16.48 -12.41 -2.67
C ASN A 68 -16.83 -13.24 -3.91
N LYS A 69 -18.12 -13.36 -4.20
CA LYS A 69 -18.65 -14.17 -5.33
C LYS A 69 -18.16 -13.70 -6.71
N ARG A 70 -17.69 -12.44 -6.84
CA ARG A 70 -17.13 -11.88 -8.09
C ARG A 70 -15.66 -12.27 -8.30
N VAL A 71 -15.00 -12.89 -7.32
CA VAL A 71 -13.64 -13.41 -7.46
C VAL A 71 -13.68 -14.78 -8.13
N LYS A 72 -12.93 -14.92 -9.23
CA LYS A 72 -12.75 -16.18 -9.96
C LYS A 72 -11.27 -16.56 -10.02
N ILE A 73 -10.96 -17.83 -9.81
CA ILE A 73 -9.59 -18.34 -9.78
C ILE A 73 -9.25 -18.92 -11.14
N SER A 74 -8.05 -18.67 -11.65
CA SER A 74 -7.52 -19.29 -12.87
C SER A 74 -6.11 -19.82 -12.66
N SER A 75 -5.80 -20.97 -13.21
CA SER A 75 -4.43 -21.49 -13.30
C SER A 75 -3.66 -20.90 -14.49
N ASN A 76 -4.35 -20.29 -15.44
CA ASN A 76 -3.77 -19.73 -16.64
C ASN A 76 -3.67 -18.19 -16.52
N ASN A 77 -2.43 -17.68 -16.39
CA ASN A 77 -2.16 -16.24 -16.29
C ASN A 77 -2.50 -15.49 -17.58
N GLN A 78 -2.31 -16.11 -18.76
CA GLN A 78 -2.68 -15.48 -20.02
C GLN A 78 -4.19 -15.29 -20.14
N PHE A 79 -4.98 -16.24 -19.66
CA PHE A 79 -6.44 -16.10 -19.56
C PHE A 79 -6.83 -14.90 -18.66
N ILE A 80 -6.14 -14.73 -17.51
CA ILE A 80 -6.37 -13.58 -16.62
C ILE A 80 -6.10 -12.27 -17.37
N ILE A 81 -4.96 -12.15 -18.05
CA ILE A 81 -4.58 -10.96 -18.82
C ILE A 81 -5.61 -10.65 -19.92
N ASN A 82 -5.99 -11.64 -20.68
CA ASN A 82 -6.92 -11.46 -21.81
C ASN A 82 -8.30 -10.99 -21.36
N ASN A 83 -8.75 -11.45 -20.20
CA ASN A 83 -10.07 -11.20 -19.65
C ASN A 83 -10.15 -10.08 -18.59
N SER A 84 -9.11 -9.26 -18.46
CA SER A 84 -9.06 -8.14 -17.53
C SER A 84 -8.72 -6.84 -18.27
N ASP A 85 -9.25 -5.73 -17.77
CA ASP A 85 -8.96 -4.38 -18.26
C ASP A 85 -7.76 -3.79 -17.50
N TRP A 86 -7.70 -4.04 -16.19
CA TRP A 86 -6.60 -3.70 -15.32
C TRP A 86 -5.93 -4.96 -14.79
N ILE A 87 -4.59 -4.98 -14.87
CA ILE A 87 -3.76 -6.13 -14.51
C ILE A 87 -2.81 -5.74 -13.40
N PHE A 88 -2.94 -6.37 -12.25
CA PHE A 88 -2.09 -6.16 -11.08
C PHE A 88 -1.00 -7.24 -11.04
N LEU A 89 0.25 -6.83 -11.13
CA LEU A 89 1.42 -7.71 -11.03
C LEU A 89 1.86 -7.76 -9.56
N ALA A 90 1.39 -8.75 -8.83
CA ALA A 90 1.60 -8.95 -7.39
C ALA A 90 2.46 -10.19 -7.11
N ILE A 91 3.60 -10.28 -7.77
CA ILE A 91 4.57 -11.38 -7.70
C ILE A 91 5.95 -10.88 -7.29
N THR A 92 6.79 -11.75 -6.74
CA THR A 92 8.17 -11.39 -6.40
C THR A 92 9.00 -11.10 -7.66
N PRO A 93 10.05 -10.26 -7.58
CA PRO A 93 10.85 -9.87 -8.75
C PRO A 93 11.37 -11.06 -9.56
N ASN A 94 11.95 -12.06 -8.91
CA ASN A 94 12.50 -13.24 -9.57
C ASN A 94 11.43 -14.04 -10.35
N VAL A 95 10.25 -14.18 -9.78
CA VAL A 95 9.10 -14.81 -10.44
C VAL A 95 8.59 -13.94 -11.56
N GLY A 96 8.55 -12.61 -11.37
CA GLY A 96 8.12 -11.63 -12.36
C GLY A 96 8.95 -11.74 -13.64
N LYS A 97 10.27 -11.69 -13.55
CA LYS A 97 11.17 -11.83 -14.69
C LYS A 97 10.96 -13.12 -15.50
N LYS A 98 10.70 -14.25 -14.81
CA LYS A 98 10.45 -15.55 -15.47
C LYS A 98 9.08 -15.60 -16.16
N ILE A 99 8.02 -15.14 -15.47
CA ILE A 99 6.64 -15.31 -15.95
C ILE A 99 6.28 -14.28 -17.02
N LEU A 100 6.67 -13.01 -16.84
CA LEU A 100 6.26 -11.93 -17.75
C LEU A 100 6.79 -12.10 -19.16
N LYS A 101 7.97 -12.70 -19.35
CA LYS A 101 8.55 -12.99 -20.67
C LYS A 101 7.65 -13.86 -21.57
N ASN A 102 6.84 -14.73 -20.93
CA ASN A 102 5.99 -15.70 -21.64
C ASN A 102 4.54 -15.23 -21.74
N LEU A 103 4.22 -14.00 -21.32
CA LEU A 103 2.87 -13.46 -21.33
C LEU A 103 2.73 -12.33 -22.35
N LYS A 104 1.62 -12.33 -23.07
CA LYS A 104 1.30 -11.31 -24.09
C LYS A 104 0.31 -10.30 -23.55
N PHE A 105 0.66 -9.02 -23.59
CA PHE A 105 -0.17 -7.90 -23.13
C PHE A 105 -0.63 -7.05 -24.33
N LYS A 106 -1.92 -6.70 -24.38
CA LYS A 106 -2.47 -5.81 -25.42
C LYS A 106 -2.25 -4.34 -25.05
N LYS A 107 -2.21 -3.45 -26.05
CA LYS A 107 -1.97 -2.00 -25.89
C LYS A 107 -2.95 -1.30 -24.94
N ASN A 108 -4.22 -1.68 -24.98
CA ASN A 108 -5.31 -1.05 -24.21
C ASN A 108 -5.41 -1.51 -22.75
N LYS A 109 -4.42 -2.21 -22.22
CA LYS A 109 -4.40 -2.66 -20.83
C LYS A 109 -3.75 -1.63 -19.93
N THR A 110 -4.29 -1.49 -18.71
CA THR A 110 -3.62 -0.79 -17.63
C THR A 110 -2.94 -1.81 -16.73
N ILE A 111 -1.63 -1.70 -16.60
CA ILE A 111 -0.80 -2.62 -15.81
C ILE A 111 -0.36 -1.89 -14.55
N ILE A 112 -0.68 -2.44 -13.39
CA ILE A 112 -0.30 -1.90 -12.09
C ILE A 112 0.68 -2.87 -11.45
N SER A 113 1.93 -2.45 -11.28
CA SER A 113 3.00 -3.29 -10.75
C SER A 113 3.26 -3.01 -9.28
N PHE A 114 3.17 -4.04 -8.45
CA PHE A 114 3.61 -4.05 -7.05
C PHE A 114 5.03 -4.63 -6.89
N ILE A 115 5.74 -4.84 -8.01
CA ILE A 115 7.08 -5.44 -7.99
C ILE A 115 8.12 -4.36 -7.67
N SER A 116 8.84 -4.49 -6.56
CA SER A 116 9.74 -3.45 -6.05
C SER A 116 10.94 -3.16 -6.95
N THR A 117 11.64 -4.19 -7.41
CA THR A 117 12.96 -4.06 -8.06
C THR A 117 12.93 -4.08 -9.60
N ILE A 118 11.77 -4.33 -10.24
CA ILE A 118 11.64 -4.22 -11.68
C ILE A 118 11.27 -2.78 -12.05
N LYS A 119 12.21 -2.05 -12.66
CA LYS A 119 12.04 -0.66 -13.06
C LYS A 119 11.03 -0.51 -14.20
N LEU A 120 10.47 0.69 -14.36
CA LEU A 120 9.45 0.98 -15.39
C LEU A 120 9.94 0.65 -16.80
N LYS A 121 11.21 0.97 -17.13
CA LYS A 121 11.82 0.64 -18.42
C LYS A 121 11.78 -0.86 -18.69
N GLU A 122 12.17 -1.68 -17.72
CA GLU A 122 12.14 -3.14 -17.81
C GLU A 122 10.72 -3.69 -17.88
N LEU A 123 9.78 -3.15 -17.07
CA LEU A 123 8.36 -3.52 -17.15
C LEU A 123 7.77 -3.27 -18.55
N LYS A 124 8.10 -2.13 -19.18
CA LYS A 124 7.66 -1.83 -20.55
C LYS A 124 8.14 -2.86 -21.56
N ILE A 125 9.38 -3.36 -21.41
CA ILE A 125 9.93 -4.41 -22.27
C ILE A 125 9.24 -5.75 -22.00
N LEU A 126 9.02 -6.10 -20.74
CA LEU A 126 8.45 -7.39 -20.34
C LEU A 126 6.94 -7.49 -20.58
N THR A 127 6.24 -6.39 -20.77
CA THR A 127 4.79 -6.39 -20.96
C THR A 127 4.41 -5.91 -22.35
N ASN A 128 4.31 -4.61 -22.56
CA ASN A 128 4.08 -3.96 -23.85
C ASN A 128 4.46 -2.49 -23.75
N ARG A 129 5.34 -2.01 -24.62
CA ARG A 129 5.81 -0.61 -24.60
C ARG A 129 4.68 0.43 -24.67
N ASN A 130 3.57 0.09 -25.29
CA ASN A 130 2.41 0.97 -25.50
C ASN A 130 1.29 0.75 -24.46
N ALA A 131 1.46 -0.14 -23.47
CA ALA A 131 0.51 -0.28 -22.38
C ALA A 131 0.69 0.84 -21.35
N THR A 132 -0.40 1.25 -20.69
CA THR A 132 -0.31 2.13 -19.53
C THR A 132 0.24 1.33 -18.36
N ILE A 133 1.41 1.72 -17.84
CA ILE A 133 2.04 1.03 -16.71
C ILE A 133 2.22 2.00 -15.55
N VAL A 134 1.73 1.62 -14.37
CA VAL A 134 1.92 2.36 -13.12
C VAL A 134 2.51 1.41 -12.08
N ARG A 135 3.57 1.83 -11.42
CA ARG A 135 4.11 1.15 -10.23
C ARG A 135 3.37 1.70 -9.00
N ALA A 136 2.95 0.80 -8.13
CA ALA A 136 2.27 1.15 -6.88
C ALA A 136 2.89 0.40 -5.71
N ILE A 137 2.88 1.03 -4.53
CA ILE A 137 3.48 0.48 -3.30
C ILE A 137 2.40 0.36 -2.21
N PRO A 138 1.41 -0.52 -2.38
CA PRO A 138 0.44 -0.76 -1.34
C PRO A 138 1.05 -1.58 -0.19
N LEU A 139 0.59 -1.30 1.03
CA LEU A 139 0.95 -2.04 2.23
C LEU A 139 -0.27 -2.84 2.75
N PRO A 140 -0.09 -3.88 3.58
CA PRO A 140 -1.19 -4.69 4.10
C PRO A 140 -2.36 -3.93 4.74
N PRO A 141 -2.18 -2.77 5.42
CA PRO A 141 -3.29 -1.96 5.93
C PRO A 141 -4.30 -1.48 4.89
N ILE A 142 -3.98 -1.55 3.59
CA ILE A 142 -4.94 -1.28 2.50
C ILE A 142 -6.20 -2.16 2.60
N SER A 143 -6.14 -3.31 3.24
CA SER A 143 -7.29 -4.18 3.54
C SER A 143 -8.33 -3.53 4.46
N MET A 144 -7.93 -2.48 5.17
CA MET A 144 -8.76 -1.63 6.02
C MET A 144 -9.04 -0.26 5.37
N MET A 145 -8.68 -0.08 4.10
CA MET A 145 -8.74 1.19 3.37
C MET A 145 -7.88 2.29 4.02
N LYS A 146 -6.73 1.91 4.56
CA LYS A 146 -5.78 2.82 5.24
C LYS A 146 -4.37 2.66 4.68
N GLY A 147 -3.61 3.75 4.79
CA GLY A 147 -2.19 3.80 4.51
C GLY A 147 -1.82 4.38 3.14
N PRO A 148 -0.57 4.83 3.01
CA PRO A 148 -0.09 5.50 1.80
C PRO A 148 0.10 4.51 0.66
N ILE A 149 -0.18 4.98 -0.55
CA ILE A 149 0.02 4.23 -1.80
C ILE A 149 0.80 5.10 -2.77
N PRO A 150 2.14 5.09 -2.70
CA PRO A 150 2.99 5.77 -3.68
C PRO A 150 2.76 5.23 -5.08
N LEU A 151 2.59 6.13 -6.07
CA LEU A 151 2.27 5.81 -7.47
C LEU A 151 3.28 6.46 -8.42
N PHE A 152 3.86 5.70 -9.35
CA PHE A 152 4.76 6.20 -10.39
C PHE A 152 4.59 5.42 -11.71
N PRO A 153 4.53 6.09 -12.85
CA PRO A 153 4.33 7.52 -13.06
C PRO A 153 2.93 7.97 -12.64
N LYS A 154 2.72 9.29 -12.59
CA LYS A 154 1.40 9.88 -12.32
C LYS A 154 0.36 9.37 -13.30
N ASN A 155 -0.82 9.00 -12.80
CA ASN A 155 -1.95 8.57 -13.62
C ASN A 155 -3.25 8.81 -12.88
N THR A 156 -4.00 9.82 -13.30
CA THR A 156 -5.22 10.28 -12.63
C THR A 156 -6.27 9.18 -12.43
N LYS A 157 -6.42 8.24 -13.39
CA LYS A 157 -7.38 7.13 -13.26
C LYS A 157 -6.95 6.16 -12.16
N VAL A 158 -5.66 5.84 -12.10
CA VAL A 158 -5.09 4.94 -11.09
C VAL A 158 -5.09 5.61 -9.71
N THR A 159 -4.74 6.89 -9.63
CA THR A 159 -4.82 7.68 -8.39
C THR A 159 -6.25 7.69 -7.83
N LYS A 160 -7.24 8.00 -8.67
CA LYS A 160 -8.66 7.97 -8.25
C LYS A 160 -9.11 6.58 -7.78
N PHE A 161 -8.62 5.52 -8.41
CA PHE A 161 -8.93 4.15 -7.98
C PHE A 161 -8.37 3.88 -6.58
N PHE A 162 -7.09 4.15 -6.37
CA PHE A 162 -6.44 3.87 -5.09
C PHE A 162 -6.91 4.76 -3.95
N ASN A 163 -7.34 5.99 -4.21
CA ASN A 163 -7.97 6.88 -3.21
C ASN A 163 -9.28 6.33 -2.61
N ASN A 164 -9.86 5.27 -3.19
CA ASN A 164 -10.98 4.56 -2.57
C ASN A 164 -10.54 3.51 -1.53
N ILE A 165 -9.24 3.17 -1.48
CA ILE A 165 -8.73 2.09 -0.61
C ILE A 165 -7.48 2.47 0.17
N GLY A 166 -7.06 3.75 0.12
CA GLY A 166 -5.92 4.31 0.85
C GLY A 166 -5.60 5.71 0.35
N ASP A 167 -4.45 6.23 0.74
CA ASP A 167 -4.00 7.60 0.43
C ASP A 167 -2.96 7.57 -0.69
N SER A 168 -3.36 7.89 -1.92
CA SER A 168 -2.44 7.90 -3.07
C SER A 168 -1.45 9.04 -2.99
N ILE A 169 -0.17 8.73 -3.19
CA ILE A 169 0.93 9.70 -3.27
C ILE A 169 1.55 9.63 -4.66
N GLU A 170 1.31 10.63 -5.49
CA GLU A 170 1.90 10.72 -6.82
C GLU A 170 3.37 11.12 -6.74
N ILE A 171 4.25 10.29 -7.31
CA ILE A 171 5.70 10.47 -7.29
C ILE A 171 6.16 11.06 -8.62
N ASN A 172 7.08 12.03 -8.56
CA ASN A 172 7.57 12.73 -9.75
C ASN A 172 8.62 11.94 -10.54
N ASN A 173 9.39 11.08 -9.88
CA ASN A 173 10.44 10.29 -10.54
C ASN A 173 10.58 8.90 -9.93
N GLU A 174 11.15 7.96 -10.68
CA GLU A 174 11.27 6.57 -10.26
C GLU A 174 12.25 6.36 -9.10
N THR A 175 13.29 7.17 -9.02
CA THR A 175 14.27 7.09 -7.92
C THR A 175 13.59 7.34 -6.58
N SER A 176 12.71 8.33 -6.48
CA SER A 176 11.91 8.58 -5.29
C SER A 176 11.04 7.38 -4.89
N SER A 177 10.58 6.56 -5.86
CA SER A 177 9.83 5.34 -5.54
C SER A 177 10.65 4.34 -4.73
N LEU A 178 11.98 4.28 -4.93
CA LEU A 178 12.86 3.40 -4.15
C LEU A 178 12.94 3.85 -2.68
N ASN A 179 12.88 5.16 -2.42
CA ASN A 179 12.86 5.68 -1.06
C ASN A 179 11.60 5.23 -0.31
N PHE A 180 10.43 5.25 -0.96
CA PHE A 180 9.19 4.74 -0.37
C PHE A 180 9.22 3.22 -0.17
N TRP A 181 9.85 2.46 -1.09
CA TRP A 181 10.09 1.03 -0.86
C TRP A 181 11.00 0.79 0.35
N ALA A 182 12.09 1.56 0.49
CA ALA A 182 12.97 1.47 1.66
C ALA A 182 12.21 1.80 2.95
N THR A 183 11.44 2.89 2.98
CA THR A 183 10.64 3.28 4.15
C THR A 183 9.60 2.22 4.51
N SER A 184 9.01 1.53 3.53
CA SER A 184 8.06 0.43 3.76
C SER A 184 8.66 -0.73 4.56
N SER A 185 9.98 -0.87 4.60
CA SER A 185 10.67 -1.91 5.39
C SER A 185 10.54 -1.69 6.91
N LEU A 186 10.11 -0.51 7.34
CA LEU A 186 9.88 -0.20 8.76
C LEU A 186 8.63 -0.88 9.34
N MET A 187 7.84 -1.58 8.54
CA MET A 187 6.64 -2.26 9.05
C MET A 187 6.97 -3.29 10.14
N ALA A 188 7.96 -4.15 9.93
CA ALA A 188 8.38 -5.13 10.94
C ALA A 188 9.05 -4.48 12.16
N PRO A 189 10.02 -3.55 12.01
CA PRO A 189 10.57 -2.78 13.12
C PRO A 189 9.51 -2.04 13.96
N TYR A 190 8.48 -1.51 13.32
CA TYR A 190 7.36 -0.87 14.03
C TYR A 190 6.60 -1.88 14.92
N TYR A 191 6.27 -3.06 14.38
CA TYR A 191 5.61 -4.08 15.19
C TYR A 191 6.51 -4.64 16.31
N GLU A 192 7.82 -4.73 16.07
CA GLU A 192 8.78 -5.10 17.11
C GLU A 192 8.84 -4.06 18.23
N LEU A 193 8.80 -2.76 17.88
CA LEU A 193 8.71 -1.69 18.88
C LEU A 193 7.48 -1.86 19.78
N LEU A 194 6.29 -2.13 19.20
CA LEU A 194 5.08 -2.38 19.98
C LEU A 194 5.23 -3.61 20.87
N LEU A 195 5.85 -4.68 20.34
CA LEU A 195 6.09 -5.92 21.09
C LEU A 195 7.01 -5.68 22.27
N GLU A 196 8.15 -5.01 22.08
CA GLU A 196 9.12 -4.77 23.15
C GLU A 196 8.57 -3.89 24.26
N VAL A 197 7.82 -2.82 23.93
CA VAL A 197 7.14 -1.99 24.92
C VAL A 197 6.08 -2.81 25.70
N SER A 198 5.34 -3.68 25.01
CA SER A 198 4.39 -4.59 25.66
C SER A 198 5.06 -5.60 26.58
N LYS A 199 6.20 -6.19 26.17
CA LYS A 199 7.00 -7.08 27.01
C LYS A 199 7.52 -6.37 28.27
N TRP A 200 7.96 -5.11 28.13
CA TRP A 200 8.42 -4.32 29.27
C TRP A 200 7.31 -4.13 30.30
N LEU A 201 6.08 -3.79 29.87
CA LEU A 201 4.92 -3.67 30.75
C LEU A 201 4.60 -5.01 31.46
N GLN A 202 4.71 -6.13 30.72
CA GLN A 202 4.50 -7.46 31.31
C GLN A 202 5.53 -7.78 32.39
N LYS A 203 6.82 -7.43 32.16
CA LYS A 203 7.87 -7.56 33.19
C LYS A 203 7.61 -6.68 34.43
N LYS A 204 6.79 -5.63 34.30
CA LYS A 204 6.35 -4.78 35.42
C LYS A 204 5.03 -5.24 36.06
N GLY A 205 4.60 -6.47 35.77
CA GLY A 205 3.44 -7.11 36.41
C GLY A 205 2.10 -6.99 35.68
N LEU A 206 2.04 -6.31 34.50
CA LEU A 206 0.79 -6.23 33.76
C LEU A 206 0.48 -7.54 33.01
N LYS A 207 -0.79 -7.95 33.01
CA LYS A 207 -1.26 -9.06 32.19
C LYS A 207 -1.05 -8.74 30.72
N LYS A 208 -0.62 -9.74 29.92
CA LYS A 208 -0.33 -9.62 28.48
C LYS A 208 -1.42 -8.90 27.69
N SER A 209 -2.69 -9.24 27.94
CA SER A 209 -3.82 -8.64 27.23
C SER A 209 -3.94 -7.12 27.46
N TYR A 210 -3.75 -6.67 28.70
CA TYR A 210 -3.75 -5.25 29.04
C TYR A 210 -2.54 -4.51 28.48
N ALA A 211 -1.34 -5.10 28.59
CA ALA A 211 -0.13 -4.52 28.08
C ALA A 211 -0.22 -4.32 26.55
N GLN A 212 -0.63 -5.34 25.79
CA GLN A 212 -0.82 -5.23 24.35
C GLN A 212 -1.90 -4.22 23.98
N LYS A 213 -3.06 -4.25 24.64
CA LYS A 213 -4.15 -3.30 24.38
C LYS A 213 -3.70 -1.86 24.60
N TYR A 214 -3.02 -1.59 25.72
CA TYR A 214 -2.53 -0.25 26.04
C TYR A 214 -1.54 0.26 24.97
N VAL A 215 -0.51 -0.54 24.64
CA VAL A 215 0.53 -0.15 23.70
C VAL A 215 -0.05 0.13 22.32
N VAL A 216 -0.88 -0.76 21.81
CA VAL A 216 -1.49 -0.59 20.48
C VAL A 216 -2.39 0.65 20.45
N SER A 217 -3.20 0.88 21.49
CA SER A 217 -4.06 2.05 21.62
C SER A 217 -3.26 3.35 21.69
N LEU A 218 -2.17 3.38 22.46
CA LEU A 218 -1.27 4.53 22.58
C LEU A 218 -0.68 4.92 21.22
N PHE A 219 -0.02 3.97 20.54
CA PHE A 219 0.63 4.26 19.25
C PHE A 219 -0.38 4.60 18.15
N SER A 220 -1.59 4.01 18.18
CA SER A 220 -2.67 4.39 17.27
C SER A 220 -3.09 5.84 17.50
N ALA A 221 -3.35 6.24 18.73
CA ALA A 221 -3.74 7.60 19.06
C ALA A 221 -2.68 8.64 18.69
N LEU A 222 -1.39 8.33 18.93
CA LEU A 222 -0.28 9.21 18.52
C LEU A 222 -0.19 9.34 17.00
N SER A 223 -0.41 8.25 16.27
CA SER A 223 -0.44 8.26 14.80
C SER A 223 -1.62 9.06 14.26
N ASP A 224 -2.82 8.88 14.83
CA ASP A 224 -4.00 9.64 14.45
C ASP A 224 -3.81 11.15 14.71
N ALA A 225 -3.22 11.53 15.86
CA ALA A 225 -2.87 12.91 16.17
C ALA A 225 -1.85 13.49 15.17
N ALA A 226 -0.89 12.68 14.71
CA ALA A 226 0.07 13.10 13.68
C ALA A 226 -0.62 13.27 12.32
N VAL A 227 -1.54 12.40 11.93
CA VAL A 227 -2.33 12.52 10.70
C VAL A 227 -3.17 13.79 10.69
N MET A 228 -3.85 14.13 11.78
CA MET A 228 -4.64 15.36 11.93
C MET A 228 -3.79 16.63 11.74
N ARG A 229 -2.48 16.54 11.93
CA ARG A 229 -1.53 17.65 11.83
C ARG A 229 -0.51 17.46 10.69
N SER A 230 -0.80 16.59 9.73
CA SER A 230 0.12 16.21 8.65
C SER A 230 0.50 17.35 7.69
N ASN A 231 -0.26 18.45 7.70
CA ASN A 231 0.06 19.69 6.99
C ASN A 231 1.06 20.60 7.73
N LYS A 232 1.47 20.25 8.95
CA LYS A 232 2.43 20.97 9.78
C LYS A 232 3.77 20.24 9.85
N ASP A 233 4.85 20.97 10.17
CA ASP A 233 6.15 20.34 10.40
C ASP A 233 6.08 19.38 11.60
N LEU A 234 6.53 18.13 11.41
CA LEU A 234 6.62 17.13 12.49
C LEU A 234 7.51 17.57 13.64
N LYS A 235 8.47 18.50 13.43
CA LYS A 235 9.25 19.11 14.50
C LYS A 235 8.37 19.81 15.54
N LEU A 236 7.26 20.40 15.11
CA LEU A 236 6.32 21.03 16.03
C LEU A 236 5.66 20.01 16.94
N LEU A 237 5.27 18.83 16.43
CA LEU A 237 4.74 17.74 17.25
C LEU A 237 5.76 17.28 18.28
N VAL A 238 7.00 17.07 17.89
CA VAL A 238 8.09 16.70 18.80
C VAL A 238 8.27 17.78 19.89
N LYS A 239 8.27 19.06 19.52
CA LYS A 239 8.43 20.17 20.47
C LYS A 239 7.24 20.27 21.44
N THR A 240 6.01 20.21 20.93
CA THR A 240 4.80 20.42 21.74
C THR A 240 4.40 19.21 22.59
N SER A 241 4.96 18.03 22.31
CA SER A 241 4.78 16.84 23.15
C SER A 241 5.70 16.78 24.37
N GLN A 242 6.59 17.76 24.53
CA GLN A 242 7.54 17.82 25.63
C GLN A 242 7.21 18.96 26.60
N THR A 243 7.31 18.69 27.88
CA THR A 243 7.37 19.71 28.94
C THR A 243 8.81 19.79 29.45
N PRO A 244 9.33 20.98 29.78
CA PRO A 244 10.68 21.12 30.33
C PRO A 244 10.86 20.23 31.58
N LYS A 245 11.92 19.43 31.58
CA LYS A 245 12.23 18.42 32.63
C LYS A 245 11.18 17.33 32.79
N GLY A 246 10.26 17.17 31.80
CA GLY A 246 9.23 16.15 31.81
C GLY A 246 9.72 14.80 31.25
N LEU A 247 8.94 13.74 31.53
CA LEU A 247 9.25 12.37 31.13
C LEU A 247 9.49 12.19 29.61
N ASN A 248 8.73 12.90 28.79
CA ASN A 248 8.87 12.83 27.32
C ASN A 248 10.18 13.44 26.86
N GLU A 249 10.60 14.56 27.45
CA GLU A 249 11.89 15.19 27.14
C GLU A 249 13.06 14.30 27.54
N GLU A 250 13.00 13.74 28.75
CA GLU A 250 14.05 12.84 29.28
C GLU A 250 14.20 11.59 28.42
N SER A 251 13.11 10.92 28.11
CA SER A 251 13.09 9.72 27.24
C SER A 251 13.65 10.03 25.85
N LEU A 252 13.22 11.14 25.23
CA LEU A 252 13.71 11.55 23.91
C LEU A 252 15.21 11.83 23.92
N LYS A 253 15.72 12.56 24.94
CA LYS A 253 17.15 12.87 25.09
C LYS A 253 17.96 11.59 25.24
N PHE A 254 17.48 10.63 26.04
CA PHE A 254 18.13 9.35 26.24
C PHE A 254 18.22 8.54 24.95
N LEU A 255 17.12 8.37 24.22
CA LEU A 255 17.11 7.63 22.96
C LEU A 255 17.97 8.29 21.87
N LYS A 256 17.99 9.63 21.81
CA LYS A 256 18.91 10.37 20.92
C LYS A 256 20.36 10.11 21.27
N LYS A 257 20.73 10.18 22.57
CA LYS A 257 22.10 9.93 23.07
C LYS A 257 22.56 8.49 22.76
N LYS A 258 21.65 7.51 22.87
CA LYS A 258 21.90 6.10 22.53
C LYS A 258 21.90 5.80 21.02
N GLY A 259 21.67 6.80 20.18
CA GLY A 259 21.75 6.66 18.72
C GLY A 259 20.58 5.94 18.08
N PHE A 260 19.45 5.74 18.76
CA PHE A 260 18.28 5.02 18.26
C PHE A 260 17.84 5.52 16.88
N TYR A 261 17.67 6.83 16.73
CA TYR A 261 17.24 7.42 15.45
C TYR A 261 18.31 7.37 14.36
N LYS A 262 19.60 7.38 14.74
CA LYS A 262 20.72 7.18 13.80
C LYS A 262 20.70 5.76 13.22
N GLN A 263 20.48 4.74 14.07
CA GLN A 263 20.38 3.36 13.64
C GLN A 263 19.18 3.12 12.72
N LEU A 264 18.05 3.79 13.00
CA LEU A 264 16.88 3.75 12.12
C LEU A 264 17.21 4.27 10.72
N ASN A 265 17.84 5.44 10.61
CA ASN A 265 18.25 6.01 9.33
C ASN A 265 19.27 5.12 8.62
N PHE A 266 20.25 4.58 9.34
CA PHE A 266 21.25 3.65 8.79
C PHE A 266 20.58 2.39 8.20
N SER A 267 19.58 1.85 8.89
CA SER A 267 18.79 0.73 8.38
C SER A 267 18.09 1.06 7.05
N LEU A 268 17.50 2.25 6.94
CA LEU A 268 16.84 2.70 5.70
C LEU A 268 17.84 2.83 4.54
N GLU A 269 19.02 3.42 4.78
CA GLU A 269 20.09 3.53 3.77
C GLU A 269 20.56 2.15 3.29
N LYS A 270 20.73 1.20 4.22
CA LYS A 270 21.09 -0.19 3.88
C LYS A 270 20.07 -0.85 2.95
N ILE A 271 18.78 -0.69 3.24
CA ILE A 271 17.71 -1.21 2.39
C ILE A 271 17.68 -0.48 1.05
N LEU A 272 17.80 0.85 1.05
CA LEU A 272 17.83 1.63 -0.19
C LEU A 272 18.99 1.22 -1.10
N LYS A 273 20.19 0.99 -0.54
CA LYS A 273 21.34 0.47 -1.29
C LYS A 273 21.05 -0.88 -1.97
N ARG A 274 20.31 -1.76 -1.30
CA ARG A 274 19.90 -3.06 -1.87
C ARG A 274 18.88 -2.93 -2.99
N LEU A 275 18.09 -1.86 -3.00
CA LEU A 275 17.04 -1.62 -4.02
C LEU A 275 17.56 -0.94 -5.29
N LYS A 276 18.69 -0.24 -5.21
CA LYS A 276 19.39 0.37 -6.35
C LYS A 276 20.10 -0.68 -7.20
#